data_604feda0bab655d8843ac18bf69dbcad
#
_entry.id   604feda0bab655d8843ac18bf69dbcad
#
_cell.length_a   1.000
_cell.length_b   1.000
_cell.length_c   1.000
_cell.angle_alpha   90.00
_cell.angle_beta   90.00
_cell.angle_gamma   90.00
#
_symmetry.space_group_name_H-M   'P 1'
#
loop_
_entity.id
_entity.type
_entity.pdbx_description
1 polymer ?
#
loop_
_entity_poly.entity_id
_entity_poly.type
_entity_poly.pdbx_seq_one_letter_code
_entity_poly.pdbx_strand_id
1 'polypeptide(L)'
;MKMKHYLAVLGLSGLSLAFTQAQAETVAINQNGSLVEMCASAEKMVTHDSAMMNVDFSARERDKVQAADKVNRTMSQAMQLIKKYRSVTVENQNYNTYQERDSDGKVTNKWTVQQSFSLTGKNLNEMSELAAQLQAMGVNVSNMNTYLSPAGRRAAEQQLNDEAFADVKSRIATVAKAFGQPVGAWRIAHMNIMPNNPCSGYGGRMYAAAAPVMMRAKDAAEVAQPELVEGREQMTVNFYIAVRAK
;
A
#
# COMPACT_ATOMS: atom_id res chain seq x y z
N MET A 1 25.61 -26.34 -77.34
CA MET A 1 25.24 -27.44 -76.41
C MET A 1 25.67 -27.06 -75.03
N LYS A 2 24.80 -26.47 -74.22
CA LYS A 2 24.99 -26.24 -72.75
C LYS A 2 23.63 -26.29 -72.09
N MET A 3 23.40 -27.37 -71.33
CA MET A 3 22.20 -27.62 -70.51
C MET A 3 22.25 -26.72 -69.28
N LYS A 4 21.21 -25.93 -69.04
CA LYS A 4 20.99 -25.14 -67.81
C LYS A 4 20.06 -25.90 -66.86
N HIS A 5 20.56 -26.25 -65.69
CA HIS A 5 19.78 -26.86 -64.64
C HIS A 5 19.09 -25.73 -63.86
N TYR A 6 17.76 -25.80 -63.71
CA TYR A 6 16.97 -24.97 -62.80
C TYR A 6 16.85 -25.70 -61.47
N LEU A 7 17.36 -25.07 -60.41
CA LEU A 7 17.16 -25.52 -59.04
C LEU A 7 15.87 -24.88 -58.51
N ALA A 8 14.88 -25.71 -58.18
CA ALA A 8 13.69 -25.27 -57.52
C ALA A 8 13.96 -25.24 -56.00
N VAL A 9 13.84 -24.05 -55.38
CA VAL A 9 13.92 -23.88 -53.94
C VAL A 9 12.50 -24.02 -53.35
N LEU A 10 12.27 -25.11 -52.65
CA LEU A 10 11.07 -25.34 -51.82
C LEU A 10 11.24 -24.58 -50.49
N GLY A 11 10.44 -23.56 -50.28
CA GLY A 11 10.34 -22.88 -48.97
C GLY A 11 9.63 -23.74 -47.91
N LEU A 12 10.36 -24.17 -46.93
CA LEU A 12 9.79 -24.73 -45.70
C LEU A 12 9.35 -23.61 -44.78
N SER A 13 8.05 -23.38 -44.65
CA SER A 13 7.47 -22.54 -43.60
C SER A 13 7.56 -23.26 -42.25
N GLY A 14 8.52 -22.83 -41.44
CA GLY A 14 8.70 -23.34 -40.07
C GLY A 14 7.59 -22.84 -39.14
N LEU A 15 6.77 -23.76 -38.67
CA LEU A 15 5.83 -23.57 -37.57
C LEU A 15 6.64 -23.50 -36.28
N SER A 16 6.83 -22.28 -35.73
CA SER A 16 7.46 -22.09 -34.41
C SER A 16 6.48 -22.51 -33.31
N LEU A 17 6.64 -23.74 -32.83
CA LEU A 17 6.04 -24.18 -31.55
C LEU A 17 6.70 -23.42 -30.40
N ALA A 18 5.97 -22.49 -29.81
CA ALA A 18 6.36 -21.87 -28.55
C ALA A 18 6.29 -22.92 -27.43
N PHE A 19 7.43 -23.47 -27.07
CA PHE A 19 7.57 -24.25 -25.84
C PHE A 19 7.54 -23.27 -24.66
N THR A 20 6.43 -23.26 -23.92
CA THR A 20 6.41 -22.73 -22.57
C THR A 20 7.34 -23.61 -21.73
N GLN A 21 8.52 -23.09 -21.42
CA GLN A 21 9.42 -23.72 -20.46
C GLN A 21 8.76 -23.68 -19.08
N ALA A 22 8.20 -24.81 -18.66
CA ALA A 22 7.97 -25.06 -17.24
C ALA A 22 9.37 -25.02 -16.58
N GLN A 23 9.62 -24.02 -15.72
CA GLN A 23 10.83 -23.99 -14.92
C GLN A 23 10.76 -25.15 -13.92
N ALA A 24 11.44 -26.24 -14.25
CA ALA A 24 11.65 -27.34 -13.34
C ALA A 24 12.50 -26.83 -12.16
N GLU A 25 12.06 -27.11 -10.94
CA GLU A 25 12.87 -26.94 -9.73
C GLU A 25 14.21 -27.65 -9.93
N THR A 26 15.29 -26.89 -9.93
CA THR A 26 16.63 -27.45 -10.15
C THR A 26 17.11 -28.13 -8.89
N VAL A 27 17.15 -29.45 -8.85
CA VAL A 27 17.84 -30.20 -7.80
C VAL A 27 19.30 -30.32 -8.17
N ALA A 28 20.16 -29.53 -7.54
CA ALA A 28 21.61 -29.64 -7.71
C ALA A 28 22.15 -30.70 -6.74
N ILE A 29 22.55 -31.87 -7.27
CA ILE A 29 23.28 -32.90 -6.51
C ILE A 29 24.77 -32.60 -6.60
N ASN A 30 25.39 -32.20 -5.51
CA ASN A 30 26.84 -32.01 -5.43
C ASN A 30 27.45 -32.92 -4.33
N GLN A 31 28.77 -32.96 -4.26
CA GLN A 31 29.52 -33.79 -3.28
C GLN A 31 29.22 -33.44 -1.80
N ASN A 32 28.52 -32.34 -1.54
CA ASN A 32 28.15 -31.87 -0.20
C ASN A 32 26.69 -32.20 0.19
N GLY A 33 26.08 -33.17 -0.48
CA GLY A 33 24.69 -33.58 -0.25
C GLY A 33 23.67 -32.83 -1.11
N SER A 34 22.42 -33.32 -1.12
CA SER A 34 21.32 -32.75 -1.92
C SER A 34 20.97 -31.35 -1.40
N LEU A 35 20.82 -30.41 -2.33
CA LEU A 35 20.30 -29.06 -2.08
C LEU A 35 18.89 -28.96 -2.63
N VAL A 36 17.94 -28.56 -1.82
CA VAL A 36 16.53 -28.33 -2.23
C VAL A 36 16.19 -26.87 -1.96
N GLU A 37 15.73 -26.21 -3.00
CA GLU A 37 15.25 -24.81 -2.93
C GLU A 37 13.74 -24.79 -2.97
N MET A 38 13.14 -23.98 -2.11
CA MET A 38 11.68 -23.91 -1.98
C MET A 38 11.24 -22.53 -1.48
N CYS A 39 9.97 -22.25 -1.69
CA CYS A 39 9.31 -21.06 -1.15
C CYS A 39 8.43 -21.44 0.02
N ALA A 40 8.41 -20.59 1.05
CA ALA A 40 7.43 -20.63 2.13
C ALA A 40 6.76 -19.26 2.23
N SER A 41 5.48 -19.22 2.57
CA SER A 41 4.74 -17.97 2.64
C SER A 41 3.67 -17.99 3.71
N ALA A 42 3.33 -16.80 4.19
CA ALA A 42 2.12 -16.56 4.97
C ALA A 42 1.41 -15.32 4.42
N GLU A 43 0.08 -15.33 4.45
CA GLU A 43 -0.74 -14.20 4.01
C GLU A 43 -1.92 -13.99 4.96
N LYS A 44 -2.28 -12.74 5.16
CA LYS A 44 -3.38 -12.35 6.05
C LYS A 44 -4.05 -11.07 5.57
N MET A 45 -5.38 -11.05 5.66
CA MET A 45 -6.14 -9.80 5.56
C MET A 45 -6.06 -9.07 6.90
N VAL A 46 -5.54 -7.85 6.89
CA VAL A 46 -5.38 -7.02 8.09
C VAL A 46 -6.33 -5.82 7.99
N THR A 47 -7.10 -5.61 9.03
CA THR A 47 -8.02 -4.47 9.13
C THR A 47 -7.23 -3.21 9.49
N HIS A 48 -7.57 -2.08 8.90
CA HIS A 48 -7.00 -0.79 9.22
C HIS A 48 -7.36 -0.39 10.66
N ASP A 49 -6.39 0.11 11.39
CA ASP A 49 -6.51 0.47 12.81
C ASP A 49 -6.47 1.99 13.04
N SER A 50 -6.42 2.78 12.00
CA SER A 50 -6.26 4.23 12.05
C SER A 50 -6.95 4.90 10.88
N ALA A 51 -7.31 6.19 11.06
CA ALA A 51 -7.78 7.07 10.01
C ALA A 51 -6.87 8.29 9.88
N MET A 52 -6.88 8.88 8.69
CA MET A 52 -6.27 10.17 8.41
C MET A 52 -7.23 11.07 7.64
N MET A 53 -7.07 12.37 7.82
CA MET A 53 -7.73 13.39 7.00
C MET A 53 -6.86 14.63 6.91
N ASN A 54 -7.02 15.40 5.82
CA ASN A 54 -6.44 16.71 5.68
C ASN A 54 -7.53 17.75 5.90
N VAL A 55 -7.20 18.78 6.63
CA VAL A 55 -8.07 19.94 6.88
C VAL A 55 -7.37 21.20 6.44
N ASP A 56 -8.08 22.07 5.76
CA ASP A 56 -7.55 23.34 5.32
C ASP A 56 -8.60 24.44 5.33
N PHE A 57 -8.13 25.66 5.47
CA PHE A 57 -8.92 26.86 5.30
C PHE A 57 -8.09 27.90 4.56
N SER A 58 -8.72 28.57 3.60
CA SER A 58 -8.11 29.66 2.85
C SER A 58 -9.00 30.89 2.84
N ALA A 59 -8.38 32.06 2.87
CA ALA A 59 -9.07 33.34 2.68
C ALA A 59 -8.37 34.15 1.59
N ARG A 60 -9.20 34.81 0.80
CA ARG A 60 -8.80 35.65 -0.34
C ARG A 60 -9.32 37.06 -0.14
N GLU A 61 -8.41 38.03 0.03
CA GLU A 61 -8.75 39.43 0.28
C GLU A 61 -7.84 40.35 -0.53
N ARG A 62 -8.22 41.64 -0.62
CA ARG A 62 -7.33 42.67 -1.17
C ARG A 62 -6.23 43.08 -0.18
N ASP A 63 -6.51 42.95 1.08
CA ASP A 63 -5.59 43.23 2.17
C ASP A 63 -5.02 41.93 2.73
N LYS A 64 -3.69 41.86 2.75
CA LYS A 64 -2.98 40.70 3.28
C LYS A 64 -3.29 40.43 4.75
N VAL A 65 -3.41 41.50 5.57
CA VAL A 65 -3.66 41.37 7.01
C VAL A 65 -5.07 40.81 7.24
N GLN A 66 -6.06 41.28 6.49
CA GLN A 66 -7.44 40.78 6.59
C GLN A 66 -7.52 39.30 6.19
N ALA A 67 -6.82 38.91 5.13
CA ALA A 67 -6.77 37.48 4.73
C ALA A 67 -6.13 36.60 5.83
N ALA A 68 -4.99 37.08 6.38
CA ALA A 68 -4.30 36.38 7.45
C ALA A 68 -5.14 36.29 8.74
N ASP A 69 -5.79 37.35 9.16
CA ASP A 69 -6.66 37.37 10.34
C ASP A 69 -7.82 36.39 10.23
N LYS A 70 -8.43 36.32 9.06
CA LYS A 70 -9.52 35.36 8.79
C LYS A 70 -9.06 33.93 8.95
N VAL A 71 -7.93 33.55 8.31
CA VAL A 71 -7.35 32.23 8.38
C VAL A 71 -6.95 31.89 9.82
N ASN A 72 -6.22 32.79 10.47
CA ASN A 72 -5.71 32.57 11.82
C ASN A 72 -6.84 32.36 12.85
N ARG A 73 -7.92 33.12 12.77
CA ARG A 73 -9.07 32.96 13.68
C ARG A 73 -9.76 31.63 13.45
N THR A 74 -10.12 31.30 12.18
CA THR A 74 -10.80 30.06 11.86
C THR A 74 -9.97 28.84 12.24
N MET A 75 -8.68 28.84 11.88
CA MET A 75 -7.79 27.70 12.17
C MET A 75 -7.43 27.59 13.66
N SER A 76 -7.40 28.70 14.39
CA SER A 76 -7.28 28.67 15.86
C SER A 76 -8.49 28.00 16.52
N GLN A 77 -9.71 28.33 16.07
CA GLN A 77 -10.94 27.67 16.54
C GLN A 77 -10.96 26.18 16.18
N ALA A 78 -10.57 25.84 14.96
CA ALA A 78 -10.41 24.45 14.52
C ALA A 78 -9.41 23.70 15.42
N MET A 79 -8.27 24.29 15.74
CA MET A 79 -7.28 23.69 16.64
C MET A 79 -7.81 23.49 18.05
N GLN A 80 -8.61 24.45 18.57
CA GLN A 80 -9.27 24.27 19.88
C GLN A 80 -10.27 23.13 19.88
N LEU A 81 -10.99 22.95 18.78
CA LEU A 81 -11.91 21.81 18.60
C LEU A 81 -11.13 20.50 18.55
N ILE A 82 -10.09 20.40 17.72
CA ILE A 82 -9.24 19.20 17.57
C ILE A 82 -8.68 18.75 18.93
N LYS A 83 -8.24 19.69 19.78
CA LYS A 83 -7.69 19.37 21.11
C LYS A 83 -8.68 18.72 22.06
N LYS A 84 -9.99 18.75 21.78
CA LYS A 84 -11.01 18.03 22.60
C LYS A 84 -10.99 16.53 22.31
N TYR A 85 -10.49 16.12 21.16
CA TYR A 85 -10.41 14.72 20.70
C TYR A 85 -9.04 14.14 21.03
N ARG A 86 -8.92 13.46 22.17
CA ARG A 86 -7.62 12.96 22.69
C ARG A 86 -7.00 11.88 21.84
N SER A 87 -7.80 11.17 21.04
CA SER A 87 -7.33 10.14 20.12
C SER A 87 -6.77 10.71 18.82
N VAL A 88 -6.94 12.02 18.56
CA VAL A 88 -6.53 12.70 17.33
C VAL A 88 -5.21 13.42 17.53
N THR A 89 -4.29 13.19 16.60
CA THR A 89 -2.97 13.83 16.56
C THR A 89 -2.86 14.73 15.33
N VAL A 90 -2.26 15.90 15.51
CA VAL A 90 -1.86 16.78 14.40
C VAL A 90 -0.46 16.38 13.96
N GLU A 91 -0.34 15.85 12.75
CA GLU A 91 0.96 15.37 12.22
C GLU A 91 1.75 16.48 11.54
N ASN A 92 1.08 17.25 10.70
CA ASN A 92 1.71 18.30 9.92
C ASN A 92 0.88 19.57 9.95
N GLN A 93 1.58 20.69 9.85
CA GLN A 93 0.97 22.00 9.71
C GLN A 93 1.69 22.77 8.62
N ASN A 94 0.93 23.38 7.72
CA ASN A 94 1.46 24.24 6.67
C ASN A 94 0.71 25.57 6.65
N TYR A 95 1.45 26.65 6.40
CA TYR A 95 0.91 28.02 6.32
C TYR A 95 1.52 28.73 5.12
N ASN A 96 0.69 29.11 4.16
CA ASN A 96 1.11 29.76 2.93
C ASN A 96 0.44 31.12 2.76
N THR A 97 1.22 32.08 2.29
CA THR A 97 0.73 33.42 1.91
C THR A 97 1.32 33.79 0.57
N TYR A 98 0.48 34.11 -0.37
CA TYR A 98 0.94 34.58 -1.68
C TYR A 98 -0.02 35.60 -2.29
N GLN A 99 0.52 36.42 -3.16
CA GLN A 99 -0.23 37.37 -3.99
C GLN A 99 -0.63 36.65 -5.30
N GLU A 100 -1.89 36.76 -5.66
CA GLU A 100 -2.40 36.07 -6.86
C GLU A 100 -1.86 36.70 -8.14
N ARG A 101 -1.80 35.87 -9.18
CA ARG A 101 -1.50 36.30 -10.54
C ARG A 101 -2.72 36.06 -11.43
N ASP A 102 -2.90 36.92 -12.42
CA ASP A 102 -3.91 36.71 -13.47
C ASP A 102 -3.44 35.68 -14.52
N SER A 103 -4.27 35.47 -15.55
CA SER A 103 -3.98 34.56 -16.64
C SER A 103 -2.71 34.93 -17.44
N ASP A 104 -2.34 36.21 -17.44
CA ASP A 104 -1.15 36.72 -18.12
C ASP A 104 0.10 36.71 -17.22
N GLY A 105 -0.02 36.17 -16.01
CA GLY A 105 1.04 36.07 -15.04
C GLY A 105 1.35 37.38 -14.29
N LYS A 106 0.54 38.43 -14.48
CA LYS A 106 0.70 39.72 -13.75
C LYS A 106 0.15 39.59 -12.34
N VAL A 107 0.86 40.18 -11.40
CA VAL A 107 0.44 40.21 -9.99
C VAL A 107 -0.84 41.03 -9.86
N THR A 108 -1.84 40.47 -9.22
CA THR A 108 -3.11 41.11 -8.90
C THR A 108 -3.02 41.85 -7.53
N ASN A 109 -4.06 42.61 -7.20
CA ASN A 109 -4.19 43.21 -5.86
C ASN A 109 -4.87 42.28 -4.84
N LYS A 110 -4.88 40.95 -5.07
CA LYS A 110 -5.49 39.96 -4.19
C LYS A 110 -4.45 39.09 -3.53
N TRP A 111 -4.64 38.88 -2.24
CA TRP A 111 -3.81 38.00 -1.42
C TRP A 111 -4.59 36.77 -1.02
N THR A 112 -3.96 35.62 -1.15
CA THR A 112 -4.47 34.35 -0.62
C THR A 112 -3.59 33.90 0.54
N VAL A 113 -4.22 33.63 1.66
CA VAL A 113 -3.61 32.97 2.82
C VAL A 113 -4.29 31.65 3.02
N GLN A 114 -3.52 30.61 3.26
CA GLN A 114 -4.02 29.25 3.49
C GLN A 114 -3.27 28.61 4.64
N GLN A 115 -3.99 27.87 5.48
CA GLN A 115 -3.40 27.01 6.50
C GLN A 115 -4.01 25.64 6.41
N SER A 116 -3.19 24.60 6.59
CA SER A 116 -3.65 23.21 6.56
C SER A 116 -3.00 22.39 7.68
N PHE A 117 -3.72 21.35 8.11
CA PHE A 117 -3.26 20.33 9.05
C PHE A 117 -3.49 18.95 8.45
N SER A 118 -2.60 18.01 8.72
CA SER A 118 -2.86 16.57 8.55
C SER A 118 -3.18 15.99 9.93
N LEU A 119 -4.31 15.32 10.04
CA LEU A 119 -4.80 14.74 11.30
C LEU A 119 -4.80 13.22 11.17
N THR A 120 -4.41 12.54 12.23
CA THR A 120 -4.50 11.09 12.35
C THR A 120 -5.19 10.71 13.65
N GLY A 121 -5.90 9.57 13.66
CA GLY A 121 -6.60 9.09 14.84
C GLY A 121 -6.94 7.62 14.75
N LYS A 122 -7.00 6.94 15.91
CA LYS A 122 -7.36 5.51 16.00
C LYS A 122 -8.86 5.27 16.13
N ASN A 123 -9.59 6.27 16.62
CA ASN A 123 -11.05 6.17 16.77
C ASN A 123 -11.73 6.73 15.51
N LEU A 124 -12.23 5.84 14.65
CA LEU A 124 -12.86 6.20 13.38
C LEU A 124 -14.11 7.07 13.58
N ASN A 125 -14.90 6.78 14.63
CA ASN A 125 -16.10 7.55 14.94
C ASN A 125 -15.76 8.98 15.37
N GLU A 126 -14.74 9.15 16.23
CA GLU A 126 -14.27 10.48 16.62
C GLU A 126 -13.70 11.26 15.42
N MET A 127 -13.01 10.58 14.49
CA MET A 127 -12.52 11.22 13.27
C MET A 127 -13.66 11.70 12.37
N SER A 128 -14.71 10.89 12.22
CA SER A 128 -15.91 11.24 11.44
C SER A 128 -16.69 12.40 12.07
N GLU A 129 -16.88 12.38 13.39
CA GLU A 129 -17.54 13.45 14.15
C GLU A 129 -16.76 14.76 14.06
N LEU A 130 -15.45 14.70 14.26
CA LEU A 130 -14.57 15.87 14.13
C LEU A 130 -14.61 16.45 12.72
N ALA A 131 -14.62 15.62 11.67
CA ALA A 131 -14.74 16.05 10.30
C ALA A 131 -16.03 16.86 10.06
N ALA A 132 -17.18 16.36 10.54
CA ALA A 132 -18.45 17.08 10.42
C ALA A 132 -18.43 18.42 11.15
N GLN A 133 -17.88 18.47 12.35
CA GLN A 133 -17.79 19.72 13.13
C GLN A 133 -16.84 20.74 12.48
N LEU A 134 -15.72 20.31 11.89
CA LEU A 134 -14.81 21.18 11.14
C LEU A 134 -15.48 21.74 9.88
N GLN A 135 -16.21 20.89 9.14
CA GLN A 135 -16.97 21.34 7.96
C GLN A 135 -18.07 22.35 8.34
N ALA A 136 -18.76 22.15 9.45
CA ALA A 136 -19.75 23.11 9.95
C ALA A 136 -19.15 24.48 10.31
N MET A 137 -17.85 24.53 10.63
CA MET A 137 -17.10 25.76 10.85
C MET A 137 -16.58 26.40 9.53
N GLY A 138 -16.88 25.79 8.37
CA GLY A 138 -16.39 26.23 7.07
C GLY A 138 -14.94 25.82 6.76
N VAL A 139 -14.36 24.92 7.55
CA VAL A 139 -13.06 24.32 7.27
C VAL A 139 -13.23 23.20 6.25
N ASN A 140 -12.42 23.18 5.22
CA ASN A 140 -12.44 22.12 4.23
C ASN A 140 -11.79 20.85 4.79
N VAL A 141 -12.47 19.71 4.62
CA VAL A 141 -11.97 18.39 4.99
C VAL A 141 -11.80 17.55 3.73
N SER A 142 -10.64 17.02 3.52
CA SER A 142 -10.28 16.24 2.33
C SER A 142 -9.43 15.01 2.68
N ASN A 143 -9.32 14.08 1.70
CA ASN A 143 -8.49 12.88 1.82
C ASN A 143 -8.75 12.06 3.10
N MET A 144 -10.03 11.97 3.49
CA MET A 144 -10.42 11.19 4.66
C MET A 144 -10.43 9.70 4.29
N ASN A 145 -9.51 8.93 4.88
CA ASN A 145 -9.36 7.50 4.60
C ASN A 145 -8.81 6.74 5.82
N THR A 146 -9.03 5.43 5.82
CA THR A 146 -8.44 4.54 6.82
C THR A 146 -7.12 3.95 6.32
N TYR A 147 -6.24 3.58 7.23
CA TYR A 147 -4.96 2.95 6.93
C TYR A 147 -4.49 2.07 8.09
N LEU A 148 -3.57 1.16 7.79
CA LEU A 148 -2.90 0.37 8.82
C LEU A 148 -1.72 1.17 9.39
N SER A 149 -1.77 1.48 10.69
CA SER A 149 -0.71 2.24 11.34
C SER A 149 0.65 1.53 11.28
N PRO A 150 1.77 2.24 11.40
CA PRO A 150 3.09 1.61 11.49
C PRO A 150 3.21 0.59 12.63
N ALA A 151 2.49 0.80 13.73
CA ALA A 151 2.46 -0.16 14.84
C ALA A 151 1.63 -1.40 14.48
N GLY A 152 0.44 -1.22 13.89
CA GLY A 152 -0.41 -2.31 13.39
C GLY A 152 0.31 -3.14 12.33
N ARG A 153 0.99 -2.47 11.39
CA ARG A 153 1.79 -3.13 10.36
C ARG A 153 2.90 -4.00 10.96
N ARG A 154 3.70 -3.47 11.90
CA ARG A 154 4.75 -4.25 12.59
C ARG A 154 4.19 -5.45 13.34
N ALA A 155 3.04 -5.30 14.00
CA ALA A 155 2.39 -6.41 14.71
C ALA A 155 1.91 -7.50 13.73
N ALA A 156 1.32 -7.11 12.60
CA ALA A 156 0.89 -8.03 11.55
C ALA A 156 2.08 -8.73 10.88
N GLU A 157 3.16 -8.01 10.57
CA GLU A 157 4.41 -8.57 10.04
C GLU A 157 5.03 -9.60 10.98
N GLN A 158 5.03 -9.35 12.29
CA GLN A 158 5.54 -10.29 13.28
C GLN A 158 4.74 -11.60 13.26
N GLN A 159 3.41 -11.53 13.26
CA GLN A 159 2.55 -12.71 13.16
C GLN A 159 2.78 -13.49 11.86
N LEU A 160 2.84 -12.77 10.72
CA LEU A 160 3.08 -13.38 9.42
C LEU A 160 4.46 -14.05 9.34
N ASN A 161 5.49 -13.46 9.95
CA ASN A 161 6.80 -14.08 10.05
C ASN A 161 6.74 -15.40 10.83
N ASP A 162 6.05 -15.43 11.97
CA ASP A 162 5.88 -16.65 12.77
C ASP A 162 5.16 -17.75 11.99
N GLU A 163 4.09 -17.39 11.26
CA GLU A 163 3.34 -18.31 10.40
C GLU A 163 4.21 -18.80 9.21
N ALA A 164 4.96 -17.93 8.56
CA ALA A 164 5.86 -18.29 7.47
C ALA A 164 7.01 -19.20 7.96
N PHE A 165 7.57 -18.97 9.16
CA PHE A 165 8.53 -19.89 9.77
C PHE A 165 7.91 -21.26 10.09
N ALA A 166 6.66 -21.31 10.47
CA ALA A 166 5.94 -22.59 10.64
C ALA A 166 5.80 -23.33 9.31
N ASP A 167 5.49 -22.62 8.21
CA ASP A 167 5.46 -23.19 6.86
C ASP A 167 6.84 -23.70 6.42
N VAL A 168 7.93 -22.95 6.69
CA VAL A 168 9.31 -23.41 6.46
C VAL A 168 9.57 -24.76 7.13
N LYS A 169 9.23 -24.90 8.42
CA LYS A 169 9.43 -26.16 9.17
C LYS A 169 8.62 -27.30 8.57
N SER A 170 7.38 -27.05 8.18
CA SER A 170 6.48 -28.02 7.53
C SER A 170 7.07 -28.51 6.20
N ARG A 171 7.60 -27.60 5.38
CA ARG A 171 8.21 -27.94 4.09
C ARG A 171 9.49 -28.72 4.25
N ILE A 172 10.35 -28.39 5.23
CA ILE A 172 11.55 -29.17 5.56
C ILE A 172 11.15 -30.60 5.99
N ALA A 173 10.09 -30.76 6.78
CA ALA A 173 9.60 -32.08 7.17
C ALA A 173 9.08 -32.87 5.97
N THR A 174 8.42 -32.22 5.02
CA THR A 174 7.95 -32.83 3.76
C THR A 174 9.11 -33.31 2.90
N VAL A 175 10.16 -32.47 2.75
CA VAL A 175 11.38 -32.85 2.03
C VAL A 175 12.07 -34.03 2.71
N ALA A 176 12.28 -33.98 4.02
CA ALA A 176 12.89 -35.06 4.78
C ALA A 176 12.14 -36.39 4.58
N LYS A 177 10.80 -36.35 4.65
CA LYS A 177 9.96 -37.52 4.41
C LYS A 177 10.12 -38.07 2.98
N ALA A 178 10.13 -37.19 1.97
CA ALA A 178 10.29 -37.57 0.57
C ALA A 178 11.62 -38.26 0.29
N PHE A 179 12.68 -37.89 1.01
CA PHE A 179 14.01 -38.50 0.93
C PHE A 179 14.23 -39.67 1.92
N GLY A 180 13.20 -40.07 2.67
CA GLY A 180 13.31 -41.13 3.66
C GLY A 180 14.29 -40.84 4.80
N GLN A 181 14.51 -39.57 5.12
CA GLN A 181 15.47 -39.11 6.11
C GLN A 181 14.79 -38.41 7.31
N PRO A 182 15.39 -38.43 8.49
CA PRO A 182 14.88 -37.66 9.62
C PRO A 182 15.04 -36.15 9.37
N VAL A 183 14.12 -35.32 9.88
CA VAL A 183 14.15 -33.84 9.73
C VAL A 183 15.50 -33.27 10.19
N GLY A 184 16.11 -33.82 11.26
CA GLY A 184 17.40 -33.38 11.79
C GLY A 184 18.60 -33.61 10.86
N ALA A 185 18.44 -34.39 9.80
CA ALA A 185 19.47 -34.55 8.75
C ALA A 185 19.50 -33.37 7.78
N TRP A 186 18.53 -32.48 7.84
CA TRP A 186 18.42 -31.30 6.97
C TRP A 186 18.76 -30.02 7.74
N ARG A 187 19.45 -29.10 7.08
CA ARG A 187 19.76 -27.77 7.60
C ARG A 187 19.42 -26.70 6.59
N ILE A 188 19.00 -25.53 7.07
CA ILE A 188 18.87 -24.35 6.23
C ILE A 188 20.29 -23.91 5.82
N ALA A 189 20.56 -23.95 4.52
CA ALA A 189 21.81 -23.49 3.92
C ALA A 189 21.75 -22.01 3.55
N HIS A 190 20.55 -21.53 3.14
CA HIS A 190 20.30 -20.14 2.81
C HIS A 190 18.83 -19.80 3.08
N MET A 191 18.56 -18.56 3.51
CA MET A 191 17.23 -18.00 3.66
C MET A 191 17.26 -16.54 3.24
N ASN A 192 16.27 -16.15 2.43
CA ASN A 192 16.07 -14.77 1.98
C ASN A 192 14.63 -14.34 2.29
N ILE A 193 14.48 -13.23 3.02
CA ILE A 193 13.21 -12.67 3.49
C ILE A 193 12.97 -11.30 2.79
N MET A 194 13.29 -11.16 1.52
CA MET A 194 13.14 -9.89 0.81
C MET A 194 11.86 -9.81 -0.02
N PRO A 195 11.26 -8.60 -0.15
CA PRO A 195 10.03 -8.41 -0.95
C PRO A 195 10.17 -8.85 -2.41
N ASN A 196 11.38 -8.80 -2.98
CA ASN A 196 11.69 -9.16 -4.37
C ASN A 196 12.36 -10.55 -4.49
N ASN A 197 12.03 -11.48 -3.61
CA ASN A 197 12.54 -12.84 -3.71
C ASN A 197 11.89 -13.62 -4.87
N PRO A 198 12.51 -14.73 -5.35
CA PRO A 198 11.97 -15.52 -6.45
C PRO A 198 10.56 -16.08 -6.20
N CYS A 199 10.12 -16.07 -4.96
CA CYS A 199 8.80 -16.58 -4.54
C CYS A 199 7.65 -15.57 -4.75
N SER A 200 7.94 -14.32 -4.99
CA SER A 200 6.92 -13.27 -5.13
C SER A 200 6.03 -13.42 -6.38
N GLY A 201 6.36 -14.31 -7.30
CA GLY A 201 5.57 -14.63 -8.49
C GLY A 201 4.60 -15.81 -8.36
N TYR A 202 4.67 -16.58 -7.28
CA TYR A 202 3.90 -17.82 -7.13
C TYR A 202 2.55 -17.67 -6.41
N GLY A 203 2.20 -16.49 -5.92
CA GLY A 203 0.97 -16.25 -5.14
C GLY A 203 0.05 -15.14 -5.64
N GLY A 204 0.32 -14.55 -6.79
CA GLY A 204 -0.42 -13.39 -7.29
C GLY A 204 -1.84 -13.68 -7.77
N ARG A 205 -2.79 -13.96 -6.89
CA ARG A 205 -4.19 -13.68 -7.18
C ARG A 205 -4.39 -12.17 -6.97
N MET A 206 -4.46 -11.41 -8.07
CA MET A 206 -4.99 -10.07 -8.04
C MET A 206 -6.44 -10.13 -7.56
N TYR A 207 -6.70 -9.71 -6.33
CA TYR A 207 -8.04 -9.38 -5.91
C TYR A 207 -8.37 -8.00 -6.50
N ALA A 208 -9.37 -7.96 -7.39
CA ALA A 208 -9.94 -6.72 -7.84
C ALA A 208 -10.48 -5.95 -6.61
N ALA A 209 -9.98 -4.75 -6.38
CA ALA A 209 -10.55 -3.85 -5.40
C ALA A 209 -12.01 -3.62 -5.76
N ALA A 210 -12.92 -3.84 -4.82
CA ALA A 210 -14.32 -3.51 -4.99
C ALA A 210 -14.44 -2.01 -5.29
N ALA A 211 -15.08 -1.68 -6.40
CA ALA A 211 -15.33 -0.30 -6.79
C ALA A 211 -16.19 0.38 -5.71
N PRO A 212 -15.86 1.63 -5.33
CA PRO A 212 -16.68 2.37 -4.37
C PRO A 212 -18.06 2.62 -4.96
N VAL A 213 -19.11 2.25 -4.23
CA VAL A 213 -20.49 2.58 -4.56
C VAL A 213 -20.71 4.07 -4.32
N MET A 214 -20.88 4.84 -5.39
CA MET A 214 -21.26 6.24 -5.29
C MET A 214 -22.69 6.35 -4.77
N MET A 215 -22.91 6.73 -3.51
CA MET A 215 -24.22 7.17 -3.02
C MET A 215 -24.49 8.59 -3.51
N ARG A 216 -25.63 8.76 -4.17
CA ARG A 216 -26.16 10.08 -4.55
C ARG A 216 -26.58 10.82 -3.29
N ALA A 217 -25.97 11.98 -3.04
CA ALA A 217 -26.42 12.91 -2.03
C ALA A 217 -27.78 13.48 -2.40
N LYS A 218 -28.74 13.39 -1.47
CA LYS A 218 -29.98 14.17 -1.46
C LYS A 218 -29.78 15.36 -0.54
N ASP A 219 -30.34 16.50 -0.95
CA ASP A 219 -30.31 17.78 -0.27
C ASP A 219 -30.49 17.67 1.25
N ALA A 220 -29.51 18.19 2.00
CA ALA A 220 -29.67 18.43 3.42
C ALA A 220 -28.90 19.69 3.83
N ALA A 221 -29.58 20.57 4.53
CA ALA A 221 -29.02 21.81 5.10
C ALA A 221 -28.09 21.54 6.31
N GLU A 222 -27.84 20.31 6.66
CA GLU A 222 -26.94 19.87 7.73
C GLU A 222 -25.81 19.03 7.11
N VAL A 223 -24.56 19.38 7.43
CA VAL A 223 -23.39 18.61 6.96
C VAL A 223 -23.44 17.25 7.62
N ALA A 224 -23.88 16.22 6.89
CA ALA A 224 -23.94 14.87 7.37
C ALA A 224 -22.52 14.39 7.76
N GLN A 225 -22.44 13.68 8.87
CA GLN A 225 -21.19 13.05 9.29
C GLN A 225 -20.70 12.07 8.20
N PRO A 226 -19.46 12.23 7.69
CA PRO A 226 -18.93 11.30 6.71
C PRO A 226 -18.75 9.93 7.36
N GLU A 227 -19.23 8.88 6.71
CA GLU A 227 -19.07 7.51 7.17
C GLU A 227 -17.68 6.99 6.78
N LEU A 228 -16.87 6.63 7.78
CA LEU A 228 -15.59 5.93 7.59
C LEU A 228 -15.83 4.43 7.72
N VAL A 229 -15.66 3.72 6.61
CA VAL A 229 -15.69 2.27 6.58
C VAL A 229 -14.30 1.72 6.88
N GLU A 230 -14.23 0.70 7.75
CA GLU A 230 -12.97 -0.01 8.02
C GLU A 230 -12.40 -0.62 6.73
N GLY A 231 -11.26 -0.13 6.32
CA GLY A 231 -10.50 -0.69 5.20
C GLY A 231 -9.78 -1.98 5.62
N ARG A 232 -9.39 -2.77 4.63
CA ARG A 232 -8.55 -3.97 4.81
C ARG A 232 -7.48 -4.00 3.74
N GLU A 233 -6.30 -4.48 4.10
CA GLU A 233 -5.23 -4.75 3.15
C GLU A 233 -4.73 -6.18 3.31
N GLN A 234 -4.32 -6.79 2.21
CA GLN A 234 -3.65 -8.09 2.24
C GLN A 234 -2.16 -7.88 2.48
N MET A 235 -1.65 -8.48 3.53
CA MET A 235 -0.23 -8.55 3.80
C MET A 235 0.29 -9.96 3.51
N THR A 236 1.46 -10.05 2.90
CA THR A 236 2.11 -11.32 2.55
C THR A 236 3.58 -11.26 2.90
N VAL A 237 4.08 -12.33 3.49
CA VAL A 237 5.50 -12.55 3.72
C VAL A 237 5.93 -13.79 2.95
N ASN A 238 7.02 -13.68 2.20
CA ASN A 238 7.56 -14.76 1.39
C ASN A 238 9.01 -15.03 1.78
N PHE A 239 9.33 -16.29 2.01
CA PHE A 239 10.68 -16.77 2.27
C PHE A 239 11.14 -17.66 1.13
N TYR A 240 12.27 -17.32 0.54
CA TYR A 240 13.03 -18.24 -0.29
C TYR A 240 14.06 -18.94 0.59
N ILE A 241 14.04 -20.25 0.59
CA ILE A 241 14.91 -21.08 1.41
C ILE A 241 15.60 -22.16 0.58
N ALA A 242 16.88 -22.36 0.86
CA ALA A 242 17.63 -23.49 0.39
C ALA A 242 17.97 -24.38 1.58
N VAL A 243 17.61 -25.65 1.54
CA VAL A 243 17.93 -26.64 2.56
C VAL A 243 18.87 -27.69 2.00
N ARG A 244 19.80 -28.13 2.84
CA ARG A 244 20.82 -29.11 2.46
C ARG A 244 20.79 -30.29 3.42
N ALA A 245 20.92 -31.51 2.87
CA ALA A 245 21.23 -32.70 3.66
C ALA A 245 22.61 -32.55 4.30
N LYS A 246 22.75 -33.00 5.56
CA LYS A 246 24.05 -33.05 6.27
C LYS A 246 24.89 -34.18 5.77
#